data_aa121c363da2da4edba6d0931e8d5c52
#
_entry.id   aa121c363da2da4edba6d0931e8d5c52
#
_cell.length_a   1.000
_cell.length_b   1.000
_cell.length_c   1.000
_cell.angle_alpha   90.00
_cell.angle_beta   90.00
_cell.angle_gamma   90.00
#
_symmetry.space_group_name_H-M   'P 1'
#
loop_
_entity.id
_entity.type
_entity.pdbx_description
1 polymer ?
#
loop_
_entity_poly.entity_id
_entity_poly.type
_entity_poly.pdbx_seq_one_letter_code
_entity_poly.pdbx_strand_id
1 'polypeptide(L)'
;GLEGLATITRLTSLPIFHTARITPGTAVSSYEVRKALEKGIMIPLYKDDHESIKNIRSFIEADRGGLYLQPAPGIYEDVTELDFSSMYPSIIVKYNLSPETINEACSNYYTVQDLGYNICIDKKGKLPEFLSDLLNLRLYFKKMKERSEIYRRKDAVLKWLLLTSFGYTGYKNAKFGRIEVHEAITSIGRTILTDSVRIAEDEGFNVIHGIVDSLWLQGHGNVENVIKRIEQKSKLRISLEGKYKWIVFLPTKESTGALNRYFGLKYNGEFKVRGIELRRSDFPNICKKMQQDILDIYSKVEHISDFRKYYNDVKHVYEVYLNRIINGDVDDSDLMIDMVATRWPEYYKVNSIRKRAIESARTANPGDKVSFFVVSERSGFVNIENLENRYDKGYYARKLRTAWETISYPFSFLPIIYQKNMMEYDTN
;
A
#
# COMPACT_ATOMS: atom_id res chain seq x y z
N GLY A 1 -12.54 -3.18 -14.30
CA GLY A 1 -13.09 -3.33 -15.61
C GLY A 1 -13.79 -4.69 -15.81
N LEU A 2 -14.42 -4.90 -16.95
CA LEU A 2 -15.25 -6.08 -17.24
C LEU A 2 -14.53 -7.42 -17.04
N GLU A 3 -13.24 -7.51 -17.44
CA GLU A 3 -12.41 -8.72 -17.23
C GLU A 3 -12.22 -9.10 -15.76
N GLY A 4 -12.01 -8.11 -14.90
CA GLY A 4 -11.90 -8.34 -13.46
C GLY A 4 -13.21 -8.87 -12.88
N LEU A 5 -14.32 -8.27 -13.28
CA LEU A 5 -15.67 -8.70 -12.89
C LEU A 5 -15.97 -10.13 -13.37
N ALA A 6 -15.67 -10.44 -14.64
CA ALA A 6 -15.83 -11.78 -15.19
C ALA A 6 -14.96 -12.82 -14.45
N THR A 7 -13.76 -12.43 -14.03
CA THR A 7 -12.88 -13.31 -13.26
C THR A 7 -13.49 -13.63 -11.88
N ILE A 8 -13.98 -12.62 -11.16
CA ILE A 8 -14.64 -12.83 -9.85
C ILE A 8 -15.90 -13.69 -10.02
N THR A 9 -16.74 -13.39 -11.02
CA THR A 9 -17.94 -14.18 -11.35
C THR A 9 -17.62 -15.67 -11.54
N ARG A 10 -16.56 -15.98 -12.30
CA ARG A 10 -16.11 -17.36 -12.51
C ARG A 10 -15.60 -18.03 -11.24
N LEU A 11 -14.89 -17.28 -10.39
CA LEU A 11 -14.34 -17.81 -9.15
C LEU A 11 -15.41 -18.04 -8.08
N THR A 12 -16.41 -17.18 -8.01
CA THR A 12 -17.44 -17.20 -6.95
C THR A 12 -18.71 -17.94 -7.37
N SER A 13 -18.90 -18.22 -8.65
CA SER A 13 -20.16 -18.73 -9.26
C SER A 13 -21.38 -17.83 -9.03
N LEU A 14 -21.16 -16.56 -8.69
CA LEU A 14 -22.24 -15.59 -8.57
C LEU A 14 -22.59 -14.98 -9.94
N PRO A 15 -23.86 -14.64 -10.20
CA PRO A 15 -24.25 -13.89 -11.41
C PRO A 15 -23.48 -12.56 -11.50
N ILE A 16 -23.11 -12.14 -12.72
CA ILE A 16 -22.28 -10.95 -12.95
C ILE A 16 -22.90 -9.67 -12.36
N PHE A 17 -24.22 -9.57 -12.40
CA PHE A 17 -24.95 -8.46 -11.82
C PHE A 17 -24.80 -8.37 -10.30
N HIS A 18 -24.83 -9.52 -9.61
CA HIS A 18 -24.55 -9.60 -8.18
C HIS A 18 -23.08 -9.29 -7.91
N THR A 19 -22.16 -9.91 -8.66
CA THR A 19 -20.71 -9.70 -8.51
C THR A 19 -20.32 -8.23 -8.60
N ALA A 20 -21.01 -7.43 -9.42
CA ALA A 20 -20.75 -5.99 -9.54
C ALA A 20 -21.12 -5.17 -8.28
N ARG A 21 -21.88 -5.74 -7.34
CA ARG A 21 -22.42 -5.05 -6.16
C ARG A 21 -22.02 -5.65 -4.83
N ILE A 22 -21.34 -6.80 -4.83
CA ILE A 22 -20.95 -7.50 -3.60
C ILE A 22 -19.80 -6.78 -2.88
N THR A 23 -19.75 -6.98 -1.57
CA THR A 23 -18.59 -6.56 -0.77
C THR A 23 -17.42 -7.54 -0.98
N PRO A 24 -16.18 -7.11 -0.67
CA PRO A 24 -15.01 -7.99 -0.69
C PRO A 24 -15.22 -9.28 0.12
N GLY A 25 -15.78 -9.16 1.33
CA GLY A 25 -16.06 -10.30 2.19
C GLY A 25 -17.07 -11.28 1.58
N THR A 26 -18.10 -10.78 0.89
CA THR A 26 -19.07 -11.63 0.17
C THR A 26 -18.38 -12.41 -0.96
N ALA A 27 -17.44 -11.79 -1.69
CA ALA A 27 -16.70 -12.48 -2.75
C ALA A 27 -15.87 -13.65 -2.19
N VAL A 28 -15.14 -13.41 -1.08
CA VAL A 28 -14.36 -14.45 -0.39
C VAL A 28 -15.26 -15.57 0.12
N SER A 29 -16.32 -15.23 0.84
CA SER A 29 -17.25 -16.20 1.41
C SER A 29 -17.89 -17.07 0.32
N SER A 30 -18.31 -16.45 -0.82
CA SER A 30 -18.87 -17.19 -1.95
C SER A 30 -17.85 -18.11 -2.60
N TYR A 31 -16.60 -17.69 -2.73
CA TYR A 31 -15.52 -18.53 -3.22
C TYR A 31 -15.28 -19.73 -2.31
N GLU A 32 -15.17 -19.52 -1.00
CA GLU A 32 -14.94 -20.56 0.00
C GLU A 32 -16.12 -21.56 0.04
N VAL A 33 -17.36 -21.06 0.01
CA VAL A 33 -18.59 -21.88 -0.07
C VAL A 33 -18.57 -22.75 -1.34
N ARG A 34 -18.27 -22.15 -2.50
CA ARG A 34 -18.15 -22.90 -3.74
C ARG A 34 -17.12 -24.03 -3.63
N LYS A 35 -15.92 -23.72 -3.09
CA LYS A 35 -14.84 -24.71 -2.91
C LYS A 35 -15.25 -25.82 -1.95
N ALA A 36 -15.96 -25.50 -0.89
CA ALA A 36 -16.49 -26.49 0.04
C ALA A 36 -17.50 -27.42 -0.64
N LEU A 37 -18.43 -26.87 -1.43
CA LEU A 37 -19.41 -27.67 -2.18
C LEU A 37 -18.75 -28.56 -3.24
N GLU A 38 -17.76 -28.04 -3.99
CA GLU A 38 -16.99 -28.83 -4.97
C GLU A 38 -16.30 -30.04 -4.34
N LYS A 39 -15.97 -29.97 -3.03
CA LYS A 39 -15.28 -31.02 -2.28
C LYS A 39 -16.21 -31.85 -1.38
N GLY A 40 -17.51 -31.63 -1.45
CA GLY A 40 -18.49 -32.33 -0.61
C GLY A 40 -18.36 -31.99 0.88
N ILE A 41 -17.76 -30.84 1.22
CA ILE A 41 -17.62 -30.38 2.60
C ILE A 41 -18.92 -29.72 3.05
N MET A 42 -19.47 -30.20 4.16
CA MET A 42 -20.64 -29.61 4.79
C MET A 42 -20.32 -28.21 5.31
N ILE A 43 -21.16 -27.23 4.98
CA ILE A 43 -21.03 -25.85 5.44
C ILE A 43 -21.96 -25.67 6.64
N PRO A 44 -21.46 -25.32 7.84
CA PRO A 44 -22.30 -25.15 9.01
C PRO A 44 -23.23 -23.93 8.79
N LEU A 45 -24.49 -24.09 9.17
CA LEU A 45 -25.49 -23.00 9.14
C LEU A 45 -25.09 -21.88 10.09
N TYR A 46 -24.67 -22.26 11.28
CA TYR A 46 -24.10 -21.37 12.31
C TYR A 46 -22.64 -21.72 12.53
N LYS A 47 -21.83 -20.70 12.82
CA LYS A 47 -20.44 -20.90 13.23
C LYS A 47 -20.45 -21.38 14.68
N ASP A 48 -19.80 -22.52 14.96
CA ASP A 48 -19.49 -22.89 16.34
C ASP A 48 -18.44 -21.93 16.88
N ASP A 49 -18.77 -21.17 17.92
CA ASP A 49 -17.86 -20.23 18.55
C ASP A 49 -16.88 -21.00 19.45
N HIS A 50 -15.83 -21.52 18.84
CA HIS A 50 -14.67 -22.12 19.54
C HIS A 50 -13.58 -21.07 19.85
N GLU A 51 -13.89 -19.79 19.66
CA GLU A 51 -12.93 -18.72 19.96
C GLU A 51 -12.76 -18.59 21.48
N SER A 52 -11.52 -18.66 21.95
CA SER A 52 -11.22 -18.49 23.38
C SER A 52 -11.49 -17.05 23.83
N ILE A 53 -12.17 -16.91 24.97
CA ILE A 53 -12.38 -15.61 25.61
C ILE A 53 -11.03 -15.10 26.10
N LYS A 54 -10.61 -13.93 25.62
CA LYS A 54 -9.36 -13.28 26.00
C LYS A 54 -9.61 -12.10 26.92
N ASN A 55 -8.77 -11.93 27.92
CA ASN A 55 -8.72 -10.67 28.65
C ASN A 55 -8.05 -9.59 27.78
N ILE A 56 -8.17 -8.31 28.18
CA ILE A 56 -7.65 -7.17 27.42
C ILE A 56 -6.15 -7.30 27.14
N ARG A 57 -5.37 -7.76 28.10
CA ARG A 57 -3.92 -7.93 27.95
C ARG A 57 -3.60 -9.02 26.92
N SER A 58 -4.22 -10.18 27.05
CA SER A 58 -4.04 -11.28 26.10
C SER A 58 -4.50 -10.91 24.69
N PHE A 59 -5.54 -10.07 24.57
CA PHE A 59 -6.00 -9.56 23.28
C PHE A 59 -4.95 -8.65 22.62
N ILE A 60 -4.39 -7.69 23.36
CA ILE A 60 -3.34 -6.79 22.87
C ILE A 60 -2.06 -7.56 22.52
N GLU A 61 -1.70 -8.58 23.31
CA GLU A 61 -0.51 -9.40 23.06
C GLU A 61 -0.69 -10.32 21.82
N ALA A 62 -1.89 -10.79 21.56
CA ALA A 62 -2.18 -11.69 20.44
C ALA A 62 -2.29 -10.95 19.09
N ASP A 63 -2.96 -9.81 19.04
CA ASP A 63 -3.15 -9.04 17.80
C ASP A 63 -2.26 -7.79 17.76
N ARG A 64 -0.96 -8.01 17.47
CA ARG A 64 0.03 -6.95 17.26
C ARG A 64 0.11 -6.49 15.79
N GLY A 65 -0.73 -7.03 14.90
CA GLY A 65 -0.67 -6.75 13.48
C GLY A 65 0.64 -7.16 12.80
N GLY A 66 0.95 -6.53 11.68
CA GLY A 66 2.21 -6.76 10.94
C GLY A 66 3.38 -5.99 11.55
N LEU A 67 4.59 -6.52 11.40
CA LEU A 67 5.81 -5.84 11.81
C LEU A 67 6.22 -4.80 10.75
N TYR A 68 6.73 -3.67 11.21
CA TYR A 68 7.41 -2.69 10.37
C TYR A 68 8.66 -2.15 11.08
N LEU A 69 9.69 -1.91 10.28
CA LEU A 69 10.94 -1.26 10.67
C LEU A 69 10.90 0.14 10.06
N GLN A 70 10.82 1.14 10.90
CA GLN A 70 10.70 2.53 10.47
C GLN A 70 12.02 3.02 9.88
N PRO A 71 12.05 3.56 8.64
CA PRO A 71 13.28 4.09 8.07
C PRO A 71 13.67 5.37 8.78
N ALA A 72 14.95 5.67 8.90
CA ALA A 72 15.35 7.04 9.20
C ALA A 72 15.09 7.92 7.97
N PRO A 73 14.56 9.18 8.16
CA PRO A 73 14.42 10.09 7.03
C PRO A 73 15.79 10.40 6.43
N GLY A 74 15.90 10.35 5.09
CA GLY A 74 17.18 10.56 4.43
C GLY A 74 17.22 10.11 2.99
N ILE A 75 18.40 10.20 2.40
CA ILE A 75 18.71 9.69 1.07
C ILE A 75 19.66 8.52 1.22
N TYR A 76 19.38 7.43 0.52
CA TYR A 76 20.17 6.20 0.56
C TYR A 76 20.53 5.78 -0.86
N GLU A 77 21.78 5.38 -1.06
CA GLU A 77 22.30 4.82 -2.33
C GLU A 77 22.38 3.31 -2.26
N ASP A 78 22.40 2.67 -3.44
CA ASP A 78 22.60 1.22 -3.61
C ASP A 78 21.65 0.38 -2.77
N VAL A 79 20.35 0.72 -2.86
CA VAL A 79 19.31 0.03 -2.09
C VAL A 79 18.65 -1.04 -2.92
N THR A 80 18.55 -2.23 -2.35
CA THR A 80 17.85 -3.38 -2.91
C THR A 80 16.52 -3.60 -2.19
N GLU A 81 15.42 -3.67 -2.91
CA GLU A 81 14.10 -3.98 -2.37
C GLU A 81 13.74 -5.44 -2.65
N LEU A 82 13.43 -6.18 -1.59
CA LEU A 82 12.90 -7.55 -1.65
C LEU A 82 11.43 -7.56 -1.22
N ASP A 83 10.60 -8.39 -1.88
CA ASP A 83 9.17 -8.48 -1.61
C ASP A 83 8.69 -9.94 -1.59
N PHE A 84 7.95 -10.30 -0.54
CA PHE A 84 7.32 -11.61 -0.44
C PHE A 84 6.09 -11.72 -1.34
N SER A 85 6.03 -12.76 -2.12
CA SER A 85 4.91 -13.00 -3.02
C SER A 85 3.66 -13.47 -2.25
N SER A 86 2.69 -12.58 -2.00
CA SER A 86 1.45 -12.90 -1.25
C SER A 86 1.72 -13.48 0.13
N MET A 87 2.49 -12.81 0.96
CA MET A 87 2.99 -13.34 2.23
C MET A 87 1.91 -14.02 3.07
N TYR A 88 0.86 -13.32 3.49
CA TYR A 88 -0.17 -13.87 4.37
C TYR A 88 -0.95 -15.06 3.75
N PRO A 89 -1.40 -15.01 2.50
CA PRO A 89 -1.97 -16.19 1.84
C PRO A 89 -0.99 -17.36 1.76
N SER A 90 0.29 -17.09 1.52
CA SER A 90 1.33 -18.12 1.50
C SER A 90 1.56 -18.74 2.87
N ILE A 91 1.49 -17.94 3.95
CA ILE A 91 1.53 -18.43 5.34
C ILE A 91 0.36 -19.36 5.62
N ILE A 92 -0.87 -18.97 5.25
CA ILE A 92 -2.05 -19.83 5.42
C ILE A 92 -1.82 -21.20 4.79
N VAL A 93 -1.35 -21.22 3.55
CA VAL A 93 -1.16 -22.46 2.79
C VAL A 93 0.01 -23.30 3.33
N LYS A 94 1.14 -22.67 3.64
CA LYS A 94 2.38 -23.36 4.02
C LYS A 94 2.39 -23.86 5.46
N TYR A 95 1.78 -23.10 6.37
CA TYR A 95 1.70 -23.47 7.78
C TYR A 95 0.38 -24.14 8.16
N ASN A 96 -0.45 -24.49 7.17
CA ASN A 96 -1.69 -25.24 7.35
C ASN A 96 -2.71 -24.56 8.28
N LEU A 97 -2.84 -23.23 8.17
CA LEU A 97 -3.67 -22.42 9.06
C LEU A 97 -5.14 -22.46 8.65
N SER A 98 -5.98 -23.03 9.50
CA SER A 98 -7.43 -23.16 9.30
C SER A 98 -8.13 -23.28 10.67
N PRO A 99 -9.41 -22.89 10.80
CA PRO A 99 -10.13 -23.04 12.07
C PRO A 99 -10.05 -24.41 12.71
N GLU A 100 -10.11 -25.47 11.89
CA GLU A 100 -10.09 -26.86 12.33
C GLU A 100 -8.68 -27.45 12.48
N THR A 101 -7.62 -26.65 12.30
CA THR A 101 -6.24 -27.10 12.52
C THR A 101 -5.55 -26.37 13.67
N ILE A 102 -6.11 -25.29 14.18
CA ILE A 102 -5.49 -24.48 15.23
C ILE A 102 -6.07 -24.84 16.61
N ASN A 103 -5.19 -25.11 17.57
CA ASN A 103 -5.54 -25.50 18.96
C ASN A 103 -6.49 -26.70 19.07
N GLU A 104 -6.43 -27.60 18.08
CA GLU A 104 -7.22 -28.82 18.03
C GLU A 104 -6.36 -30.02 18.48
N ALA A 105 -7.01 -31.08 18.96
CA ALA A 105 -6.33 -32.33 19.32
C ALA A 105 -5.66 -32.93 18.09
N CYS A 106 -4.35 -33.18 18.20
CA CYS A 106 -3.51 -33.67 17.12
C CYS A 106 -2.25 -34.34 17.66
N SER A 107 -1.73 -35.35 16.96
CA SER A 107 -0.50 -36.04 17.37
C SER A 107 0.74 -35.20 17.03
N ASN A 108 0.76 -34.56 15.86
CA ASN A 108 1.89 -33.75 15.42
C ASN A 108 1.41 -32.28 15.12
N TYR A 109 2.13 -31.33 15.67
CA TYR A 109 1.76 -29.91 15.51
C TYR A 109 2.99 -29.02 15.38
N TYR A 110 2.78 -27.89 14.73
CA TYR A 110 3.68 -26.74 14.72
C TYR A 110 3.21 -25.73 15.76
N THR A 111 4.08 -25.28 16.66
CA THR A 111 3.74 -24.27 17.67
C THR A 111 4.14 -22.88 17.21
N VAL A 112 3.18 -21.95 17.22
CA VAL A 112 3.42 -20.50 17.04
C VAL A 112 3.98 -19.95 18.34
N GLN A 113 5.29 -19.75 18.39
CA GLN A 113 6.03 -19.50 19.64
C GLN A 113 5.51 -18.30 20.44
N ASP A 114 5.27 -17.17 19.78
CA ASP A 114 4.81 -15.93 20.43
C ASP A 114 3.42 -16.06 21.09
N LEU A 115 2.58 -16.98 20.60
CA LEU A 115 1.18 -17.11 21.00
C LEU A 115 0.91 -18.41 21.74
N GLY A 116 1.81 -19.39 21.67
CA GLY A 116 1.61 -20.73 22.20
C GLY A 116 0.51 -21.52 21.46
N TYR A 117 0.10 -21.11 20.27
CA TYR A 117 -0.91 -21.81 19.49
C TYR A 117 -0.31 -23.00 18.76
N ASN A 118 -1.01 -24.13 18.80
CA ASN A 118 -0.61 -25.35 18.12
C ASN A 118 -1.40 -25.52 16.83
N ILE A 119 -0.70 -25.74 15.73
CA ILE A 119 -1.28 -25.95 14.41
C ILE A 119 -1.07 -27.41 14.02
N CYS A 120 -2.17 -28.17 13.87
CA CYS A 120 -2.13 -29.56 13.48
C CYS A 120 -1.54 -29.73 12.06
N ILE A 121 -0.60 -30.67 11.91
CA ILE A 121 0.01 -31.01 10.62
C ILE A 121 -0.41 -32.39 10.10
N ASP A 122 -1.14 -33.18 10.89
CA ASP A 122 -1.59 -34.54 10.52
C ASP A 122 -2.75 -34.51 9.51
N LYS A 123 -3.52 -33.44 9.49
CA LYS A 123 -4.65 -33.24 8.58
C LYS A 123 -4.51 -31.93 7.82
N LYS A 124 -4.93 -31.91 6.57
CA LYS A 124 -4.93 -30.69 5.76
C LYS A 124 -6.12 -29.80 6.13
N GLY A 125 -5.83 -28.54 6.40
CA GLY A 125 -6.86 -27.53 6.68
C GLY A 125 -7.65 -27.13 5.44
N LYS A 126 -8.92 -26.76 5.61
CA LYS A 126 -9.82 -26.35 4.51
C LYS A 126 -9.36 -25.05 3.85
N LEU A 127 -9.02 -24.03 4.64
CA LEU A 127 -8.53 -22.76 4.08
C LEU A 127 -7.26 -22.93 3.24
N PRO A 128 -6.19 -23.62 3.71
CA PRO A 128 -5.04 -23.96 2.88
C PRO A 128 -5.41 -24.66 1.58
N GLU A 129 -6.37 -25.58 1.62
CA GLU A 129 -6.83 -26.30 0.45
C GLU A 129 -7.53 -25.39 -0.55
N PHE A 130 -8.44 -24.52 -0.09
CA PHE A 130 -9.18 -23.59 -0.95
C PHE A 130 -8.26 -22.53 -1.55
N LEU A 131 -7.34 -21.96 -0.76
CA LEU A 131 -6.48 -20.87 -1.20
C LEU A 131 -5.28 -21.31 -2.03
N SER A 132 -4.89 -22.60 -1.95
CA SER A 132 -3.77 -23.13 -2.73
C SER A 132 -3.94 -22.96 -4.23
N ASP A 133 -5.13 -23.29 -4.75
CA ASP A 133 -5.45 -23.13 -6.19
C ASP A 133 -5.40 -21.66 -6.61
N LEU A 134 -5.97 -20.78 -5.77
CA LEU A 134 -6.01 -19.35 -6.03
C LEU A 134 -4.61 -18.71 -6.03
N LEU A 135 -3.76 -19.16 -5.08
CA LEU A 135 -2.38 -18.71 -4.98
C LEU A 135 -1.55 -19.15 -6.20
N ASN A 136 -1.70 -20.41 -6.62
CA ASN A 136 -1.00 -20.93 -7.79
C ASN A 136 -1.43 -20.21 -9.07
N LEU A 137 -2.74 -19.96 -9.23
CA LEU A 137 -3.29 -19.22 -10.36
C LEU A 137 -2.74 -17.78 -10.39
N ARG A 138 -2.66 -17.12 -9.24
CA ARG A 138 -2.06 -15.78 -9.14
C ARG A 138 -0.57 -15.79 -9.52
N LEU A 139 0.19 -16.74 -9.02
CA LEU A 139 1.62 -16.86 -9.37
C LEU A 139 1.83 -17.05 -10.88
N TYR A 140 0.94 -17.79 -11.53
CA TYR A 140 0.94 -17.91 -13.00
C TYR A 140 0.67 -16.56 -13.67
N PHE A 141 -0.41 -15.86 -13.32
CA PHE A 141 -0.72 -14.56 -13.94
C PHE A 141 0.30 -13.47 -13.60
N LYS A 142 0.91 -13.48 -12.40
CA LYS A 142 2.00 -12.57 -12.04
C LYS A 142 3.19 -12.72 -13.01
N LYS A 143 3.53 -13.94 -13.43
CA LYS A 143 4.60 -14.18 -14.43
C LYS A 143 4.21 -13.71 -15.83
N MET A 144 2.92 -13.73 -16.14
CA MET A 144 2.41 -13.42 -17.48
C MET A 144 1.95 -11.96 -17.63
N LYS A 145 1.94 -11.16 -16.57
CA LYS A 145 1.35 -9.81 -16.54
C LYS A 145 1.92 -8.84 -17.57
N GLU A 146 3.20 -8.99 -17.91
CA GLU A 146 3.87 -8.12 -18.91
C GLU A 146 3.48 -8.48 -20.36
N ARG A 147 2.91 -9.66 -20.60
CA ARG A 147 2.51 -10.12 -21.95
C ARG A 147 1.16 -9.57 -22.38
N SER A 148 0.28 -9.21 -21.43
CA SER A 148 -1.08 -8.77 -21.78
C SER A 148 -1.73 -8.03 -20.60
N GLU A 149 -2.46 -6.96 -20.92
CA GLU A 149 -3.29 -6.23 -19.97
C GLU A 149 -4.36 -7.13 -19.30
N ILE A 150 -4.83 -8.16 -20.00
CA ILE A 150 -5.77 -9.15 -19.45
C ILE A 150 -5.13 -9.90 -18.27
N TYR A 151 -3.89 -10.36 -18.43
CA TYR A 151 -3.17 -11.05 -17.35
C TYR A 151 -2.86 -10.12 -16.18
N ARG A 152 -2.53 -8.85 -16.44
CA ARG A 152 -2.33 -7.84 -15.41
C ARG A 152 -3.60 -7.63 -14.59
N ARG A 153 -4.76 -7.53 -15.24
CA ARG A 153 -6.06 -7.39 -14.57
C ARG A 153 -6.43 -8.63 -13.75
N LYS A 154 -6.17 -9.83 -14.28
CA LYS A 154 -6.39 -11.09 -13.56
C LYS A 154 -5.50 -11.20 -12.32
N ASP A 155 -4.20 -10.89 -12.43
CA ASP A 155 -3.31 -10.83 -11.27
C ASP A 155 -3.80 -9.85 -10.20
N ALA A 156 -4.25 -8.66 -10.59
CA ALA A 156 -4.77 -7.65 -9.67
C ALA A 156 -6.02 -8.15 -8.91
N VAL A 157 -6.96 -8.80 -9.60
CA VAL A 157 -8.16 -9.37 -8.98
C VAL A 157 -7.82 -10.51 -8.02
N LEU A 158 -6.93 -11.42 -8.41
CA LEU A 158 -6.50 -12.51 -7.54
C LEU A 158 -5.73 -12.01 -6.32
N LYS A 159 -4.88 -10.98 -6.51
CA LYS A 159 -4.20 -10.30 -5.39
C LYS A 159 -5.22 -9.74 -4.41
N TRP A 160 -6.23 -9.05 -4.91
CA TRP A 160 -7.28 -8.47 -4.09
C TRP A 160 -8.08 -9.55 -3.32
N LEU A 161 -8.50 -10.63 -3.98
CA LEU A 161 -9.25 -11.71 -3.35
C LEU A 161 -8.44 -12.43 -2.27
N LEU A 162 -7.15 -12.72 -2.53
CA LEU A 162 -6.24 -13.34 -1.57
C LEU A 162 -5.98 -12.44 -0.34
N LEU A 163 -5.79 -11.13 -0.53
CA LEU A 163 -5.64 -10.18 0.58
C LEU A 163 -6.91 -10.09 1.42
N THR A 164 -8.08 -10.10 0.77
CA THR A 164 -9.36 -10.10 1.46
C THR A 164 -9.57 -11.40 2.25
N SER A 165 -9.15 -12.55 1.71
CA SER A 165 -9.23 -13.84 2.41
C SER A 165 -8.47 -13.83 3.74
N PHE A 166 -7.29 -13.21 3.78
CA PHE A 166 -6.57 -12.99 5.04
C PHE A 166 -7.38 -12.16 6.03
N GLY A 167 -7.86 -10.97 5.62
CA GLY A 167 -8.67 -10.11 6.50
C GLY A 167 -9.97 -10.79 6.97
N TYR A 168 -10.50 -11.70 6.16
CA TYR A 168 -11.72 -12.41 6.45
C TYR A 168 -11.53 -13.53 7.49
N THR A 169 -10.31 -14.04 7.71
CA THR A 169 -10.04 -15.00 8.79
C THR A 169 -10.33 -14.45 10.17
N GLY A 170 -10.16 -13.13 10.40
CA GLY A 170 -10.48 -12.45 11.65
C GLY A 170 -11.93 -11.93 11.74
N TYR A 171 -12.75 -12.13 10.70
CA TYR A 171 -14.13 -11.67 10.73
C TYR A 171 -15.05 -12.63 11.48
N LYS A 172 -15.72 -12.13 12.52
CA LYS A 172 -16.57 -12.94 13.42
C LYS A 172 -17.57 -13.84 12.70
N ASN A 173 -18.19 -13.34 11.61
CA ASN A 173 -19.24 -14.06 10.89
C ASN A 173 -18.72 -14.86 9.68
N ALA A 174 -17.39 -14.95 9.48
CA ALA A 174 -16.81 -15.74 8.40
C ALA A 174 -17.00 -17.24 8.68
N LYS A 175 -17.55 -17.99 7.71
CA LYS A 175 -17.81 -19.44 7.84
C LYS A 175 -16.53 -20.25 8.11
N PHE A 176 -15.42 -19.85 7.50
CA PHE A 176 -14.10 -20.47 7.64
C PHE A 176 -13.11 -19.51 8.35
N GLY A 177 -13.60 -18.55 9.14
CA GLY A 177 -12.77 -17.64 9.93
C GLY A 177 -12.67 -18.09 11.39
N ARG A 178 -11.55 -17.76 12.04
CA ARG A 178 -11.31 -17.89 13.48
C ARG A 178 -10.24 -16.88 13.86
N ILE A 179 -10.44 -16.16 14.96
CA ILE A 179 -9.52 -15.06 15.35
C ILE A 179 -8.09 -15.59 15.61
N GLU A 180 -7.94 -16.75 16.21
CA GLU A 180 -6.64 -17.36 16.46
C GLU A 180 -5.88 -17.69 15.15
N VAL A 181 -6.59 -17.98 14.05
CA VAL A 181 -5.98 -18.14 12.73
C VAL A 181 -5.40 -16.81 12.25
N HIS A 182 -6.16 -15.71 12.37
CA HIS A 182 -5.71 -14.37 12.00
C HIS A 182 -4.45 -13.94 12.79
N GLU A 183 -4.48 -14.13 14.11
CA GLU A 183 -3.37 -13.84 15.01
C GLU A 183 -2.13 -14.67 14.69
N ALA A 184 -2.31 -15.97 14.41
CA ALA A 184 -1.21 -16.86 14.00
C ALA A 184 -0.56 -16.41 12.69
N ILE A 185 -1.36 -15.96 11.69
CA ILE A 185 -0.84 -15.47 10.41
C ILE A 185 0.06 -14.25 10.64
N THR A 186 -0.40 -13.27 11.41
CA THR A 186 0.35 -12.06 11.69
C THR A 186 1.60 -12.34 12.53
N SER A 187 1.52 -13.23 13.52
CA SER A 187 2.65 -13.65 14.34
C SER A 187 3.74 -14.35 13.53
N ILE A 188 3.37 -15.34 12.71
CA ILE A 188 4.31 -16.02 11.80
C ILE A 188 4.92 -15.00 10.82
N GLY A 189 4.12 -14.07 10.30
CA GLY A 189 4.61 -13.01 9.43
C GLY A 189 5.67 -12.14 10.08
N ARG A 190 5.47 -11.73 11.34
CA ARG A 190 6.48 -10.99 12.12
C ARG A 190 7.77 -11.80 12.31
N THR A 191 7.65 -13.05 12.65
CA THR A 191 8.81 -13.96 12.82
C THR A 191 9.60 -14.07 11.51
N ILE A 192 8.92 -14.31 10.38
CA ILE A 192 9.55 -14.41 9.06
C ILE A 192 10.28 -13.10 8.70
N LEU A 193 9.65 -11.94 8.93
CA LEU A 193 10.29 -10.65 8.64
C LEU A 193 11.52 -10.43 9.53
N THR A 194 11.43 -10.72 10.82
CA THR A 194 12.56 -10.61 11.77
C THR A 194 13.73 -11.54 11.38
N ASP A 195 13.42 -12.77 11.01
CA ASP A 195 14.43 -13.71 10.54
C ASP A 195 15.06 -13.25 9.22
N SER A 196 14.27 -12.65 8.33
CA SER A 196 14.77 -12.11 7.07
C SER A 196 15.74 -10.94 7.28
N VAL A 197 15.45 -10.08 8.26
CA VAL A 197 16.37 -9.00 8.68
C VAL A 197 17.70 -9.59 9.13
N ARG A 198 17.69 -10.55 10.07
CA ARG A 198 18.92 -11.19 10.57
C ARG A 198 19.72 -11.84 9.45
N ILE A 199 19.04 -12.55 8.53
CA ILE A 199 19.70 -13.17 7.36
C ILE A 199 20.36 -12.12 6.47
N ALA A 200 19.70 -10.98 6.23
CA ALA A 200 20.28 -9.91 5.43
C ALA A 200 21.49 -9.25 6.12
N GLU A 201 21.41 -9.03 7.43
CA GLU A 201 22.52 -8.48 8.23
C GLU A 201 23.71 -9.45 8.26
N ASP A 202 23.49 -10.77 8.42
CA ASP A 202 24.53 -11.81 8.34
C ASP A 202 25.26 -11.81 6.98
N GLU A 203 24.57 -11.43 5.89
CA GLU A 203 25.14 -11.31 4.55
C GLU A 203 25.77 -9.93 4.26
N GLY A 204 25.87 -9.08 5.29
CA GLY A 204 26.56 -7.79 5.24
C GLY A 204 25.71 -6.62 4.75
N PHE A 205 24.41 -6.77 4.68
CA PHE A 205 23.49 -5.66 4.36
C PHE A 205 23.09 -4.88 5.61
N ASN A 206 22.91 -3.57 5.45
CA ASN A 206 22.20 -2.75 6.41
C ASN A 206 20.71 -2.70 6.02
N VAL A 207 19.83 -3.14 6.93
CA VAL A 207 18.37 -3.11 6.69
C VAL A 207 17.84 -1.74 7.08
N ILE A 208 17.51 -0.91 6.09
CA ILE A 208 17.08 0.49 6.31
C ILE A 208 15.58 0.64 6.50
N HIS A 209 14.79 -0.30 5.98
CA HIS A 209 13.34 -0.29 6.09
C HIS A 209 12.77 -1.69 5.93
N GLY A 210 11.66 -1.95 6.61
CA GLY A 210 10.87 -3.16 6.44
C GLY A 210 9.39 -2.90 6.72
N ILE A 211 8.51 -3.44 5.90
CA ILE A 211 7.07 -3.30 6.11
C ILE A 211 6.35 -4.57 5.70
N VAL A 212 5.82 -5.28 6.67
CA VAL A 212 5.02 -6.51 6.52
C VAL A 212 5.69 -7.57 5.65
N ASP A 213 5.73 -7.38 4.35
CA ASP A 213 6.17 -8.32 3.32
C ASP A 213 7.33 -7.81 2.46
N SER A 214 7.88 -6.63 2.77
CA SER A 214 8.97 -6.02 2.00
C SER A 214 10.12 -5.58 2.87
N LEU A 215 11.35 -5.65 2.33
CA LEU A 215 12.60 -5.23 2.96
C LEU A 215 13.42 -4.36 2.00
N TRP A 216 14.05 -3.30 2.54
CA TRP A 216 15.00 -2.45 1.83
C TRP A 216 16.40 -2.62 2.44
N LEU A 217 17.31 -3.14 1.65
CA LEU A 217 18.65 -3.54 2.03
C LEU A 217 19.64 -2.58 1.39
N GLN A 218 20.50 -1.94 2.16
CA GLN A 218 21.58 -1.09 1.66
C GLN A 218 22.91 -1.83 1.74
N GLY A 219 23.72 -1.73 0.69
CA GLY A 219 25.08 -2.31 0.65
C GLY A 219 25.28 -3.31 -0.48
N HIS A 220 26.44 -3.96 -0.48
CA HIS A 220 26.95 -4.79 -1.58
C HIS A 220 27.04 -6.29 -1.24
N GLY A 221 26.16 -6.81 -0.39
CA GLY A 221 26.11 -8.24 -0.07
C GLY A 221 25.56 -9.10 -1.24
N ASN A 222 25.55 -10.41 -1.04
CA ASN A 222 25.02 -11.36 -2.02
C ASN A 222 23.51 -11.50 -1.88
N VAL A 223 22.75 -10.75 -2.69
CA VAL A 223 21.27 -10.72 -2.68
C VAL A 223 20.67 -12.09 -3.00
N GLU A 224 21.27 -12.87 -3.93
CA GLU A 224 20.79 -14.19 -4.28
C GLU A 224 20.91 -15.16 -3.11
N ASN A 225 21.99 -15.06 -2.32
CA ASN A 225 22.17 -15.86 -1.12
C ASN A 225 21.16 -15.48 -0.03
N VAL A 226 20.89 -14.17 0.16
CA VAL A 226 19.84 -13.68 1.07
C VAL A 226 18.49 -14.29 0.69
N ILE A 227 18.08 -14.17 -0.59
CA ILE A 227 16.82 -14.74 -1.10
C ILE A 227 16.75 -16.24 -0.82
N LYS A 228 17.79 -16.97 -1.18
CA LYS A 228 17.85 -18.43 -0.99
C LYS A 228 17.72 -18.82 0.49
N ARG A 229 18.46 -18.17 1.38
CA ARG A 229 18.40 -18.44 2.84
C ARG A 229 17.02 -18.12 3.42
N ILE A 230 16.41 -16.99 3.02
CA ILE A 230 15.06 -16.61 3.45
C ILE A 230 14.03 -17.64 2.95
N GLU A 231 14.07 -18.05 1.69
CA GLU A 231 13.15 -19.04 1.13
C GLU A 231 13.31 -20.42 1.79
N GLN A 232 14.54 -20.83 2.08
CA GLN A 232 14.81 -22.09 2.78
C GLN A 232 14.23 -22.09 4.21
N LYS A 233 14.36 -20.97 4.92
CA LYS A 233 13.88 -20.85 6.30
C LYS A 233 12.38 -20.68 6.39
N SER A 234 11.81 -19.75 5.62
CA SER A 234 10.39 -19.39 5.67
C SER A 234 9.49 -20.34 4.86
N LYS A 235 10.04 -21.10 3.92
CA LYS A 235 9.30 -21.85 2.88
C LYS A 235 8.41 -20.98 2.00
N LEU A 236 8.59 -19.66 2.04
CA LEU A 236 7.85 -18.68 1.22
C LEU A 236 8.75 -18.15 0.10
N ARG A 237 8.11 -17.73 -1.00
CA ARG A 237 8.82 -17.09 -2.12
C ARG A 237 9.03 -15.62 -1.83
N ILE A 238 10.27 -15.17 -1.96
CA ILE A 238 10.66 -13.77 -1.96
C ILE A 238 11.35 -13.43 -3.28
N SER A 239 11.18 -12.23 -3.77
CA SER A 239 11.74 -11.80 -5.06
C SER A 239 12.37 -10.41 -4.96
N LEU A 240 13.34 -10.17 -5.82
CA LEU A 240 13.87 -8.85 -6.07
C LEU A 240 12.81 -7.98 -6.75
N GLU A 241 12.33 -6.94 -6.07
CA GLU A 241 11.34 -5.99 -6.61
C GLU A 241 12.03 -4.81 -7.33
N GLY A 242 13.24 -4.45 -6.91
CA GLY A 242 14.03 -3.44 -7.58
C GLY A 242 15.37 -3.15 -6.91
N LYS A 243 16.29 -2.61 -7.71
CA LYS A 243 17.54 -2.01 -7.23
C LYS A 243 17.50 -0.52 -7.52
N TYR A 244 17.77 0.29 -6.52
CA TYR A 244 17.72 1.74 -6.59
C TYR A 244 19.14 2.32 -6.66
N LYS A 245 19.37 3.26 -7.60
CA LYS A 245 20.55 4.13 -7.56
C LYS A 245 20.53 4.95 -6.27
N TRP A 246 19.37 5.54 -6.00
CA TRP A 246 19.08 6.27 -4.77
C TRP A 246 17.59 6.21 -4.44
N ILE A 247 17.26 6.32 -3.15
CA ILE A 247 15.89 6.42 -2.63
C ILE A 247 15.85 7.42 -1.48
N VAL A 248 14.77 8.21 -1.42
CA VAL A 248 14.52 9.23 -0.40
C VAL A 248 13.36 8.79 0.48
N PHE A 249 13.62 8.55 1.75
CA PHE A 249 12.58 8.35 2.75
C PHE A 249 12.24 9.69 3.42
N LEU A 250 10.97 10.04 3.41
CA LEU A 250 10.46 11.33 3.89
C LEU A 250 10.06 11.26 5.37
N PRO A 251 10.17 12.39 6.10
CA PRO A 251 9.69 12.45 7.47
C PRO A 251 8.16 12.47 7.57
N THR A 252 7.66 12.06 8.74
CA THR A 252 6.33 12.40 9.23
C THR A 252 6.31 13.84 9.75
N LYS A 253 5.14 14.33 10.18
CA LYS A 253 5.01 15.63 10.88
C LYS A 253 5.82 15.69 12.18
N GLU A 254 6.10 14.54 12.77
CA GLU A 254 6.85 14.39 14.03
C GLU A 254 8.35 14.16 13.79
N SER A 255 8.83 14.39 12.56
CA SER A 255 10.22 14.22 12.14
C SER A 255 10.75 12.78 12.19
N THR A 256 9.88 11.80 12.43
CA THR A 256 10.21 10.38 12.30
C THR A 256 10.04 9.93 10.85
N GLY A 257 10.67 8.84 10.42
CA GLY A 257 10.53 8.35 9.04
C GLY A 257 9.12 7.84 8.74
N ALA A 258 8.58 8.24 7.62
CA ALA A 258 7.26 7.78 7.20
C ALA A 258 7.35 6.43 6.49
N LEU A 259 6.57 5.44 6.93
CA LEU A 259 6.60 4.07 6.38
C LEU A 259 6.26 4.00 4.88
N ASN A 260 5.34 4.84 4.41
CA ASN A 260 4.79 4.80 3.05
C ASN A 260 4.92 6.15 2.31
N ARG A 261 5.95 6.96 2.64
CA ARG A 261 6.24 8.20 1.91
C ARG A 261 7.69 8.22 1.48
N TYR A 262 7.91 7.87 0.22
CA TYR A 262 9.24 7.82 -0.38
C TYR A 262 9.18 7.95 -1.91
N PHE A 263 10.29 8.32 -2.51
CA PHE A 263 10.52 8.23 -3.94
C PHE A 263 11.97 7.85 -4.22
N GLY A 264 12.20 7.12 -5.31
CA GLY A 264 13.54 6.67 -5.65
C GLY A 264 13.66 6.30 -7.12
N LEU A 265 14.88 6.45 -7.65
CA LEU A 265 15.24 6.10 -9.02
C LEU A 265 15.89 4.71 -9.03
N LYS A 266 15.30 3.79 -9.78
CA LYS A 266 15.86 2.47 -9.99
C LYS A 266 16.96 2.50 -11.07
N TYR A 267 17.83 1.50 -11.05
CA TYR A 267 18.88 1.33 -12.08
C TYR A 267 18.33 1.15 -13.50
N ASN A 268 17.09 0.67 -13.65
CA ASN A 268 16.41 0.57 -14.95
C ASN A 268 15.78 1.90 -15.43
N GLY A 269 15.99 3.01 -14.72
CA GLY A 269 15.44 4.33 -15.04
C GLY A 269 14.00 4.58 -14.55
N GLU A 270 13.35 3.60 -13.95
CA GLU A 270 11.98 3.79 -13.41
C GLU A 270 11.99 4.47 -12.05
N PHE A 271 11.07 5.42 -11.85
CA PHE A 271 10.77 5.95 -10.53
C PHE A 271 9.76 5.09 -9.79
N LYS A 272 10.07 4.73 -8.55
CA LYS A 272 9.06 4.26 -7.60
C LYS A 272 8.68 5.41 -6.67
N VAL A 273 7.40 5.74 -6.65
CA VAL A 273 6.86 6.87 -5.88
C VAL A 273 5.72 6.38 -5.00
N ARG A 274 5.78 6.67 -3.70
CA ARG A 274 4.77 6.31 -2.72
C ARG A 274 4.42 7.49 -1.82
N GLY A 275 3.13 7.69 -1.58
CA GLY A 275 2.58 8.58 -0.56
C GLY A 275 2.88 10.07 -0.70
N ILE A 276 3.52 10.53 -1.78
CA ILE A 276 3.69 11.94 -2.08
C ILE A 276 2.52 12.48 -2.92
N GLU A 277 2.47 13.79 -3.07
CA GLU A 277 1.34 14.52 -3.65
C GLU A 277 1.05 14.12 -5.10
N LEU A 278 2.08 13.72 -5.86
CA LEU A 278 1.96 13.15 -7.22
C LEU A 278 0.96 11.98 -7.30
N ARG A 279 0.86 11.17 -6.24
CA ARG A 279 -0.02 9.98 -6.18
C ARG A 279 -1.33 10.21 -5.45
N ARG A 280 -1.52 11.39 -4.89
CA ARG A 280 -2.71 11.71 -4.08
C ARG A 280 -3.82 12.30 -4.93
N SER A 281 -5.04 11.83 -4.72
CA SER A 281 -6.23 12.34 -5.41
C SER A 281 -6.70 13.70 -4.85
N ASP A 282 -6.35 14.03 -3.59
CA ASP A 282 -6.74 15.28 -2.91
C ASP A 282 -5.79 16.46 -3.18
N PHE A 283 -4.90 16.32 -4.16
CA PHE A 283 -4.02 17.40 -4.63
C PHE A 283 -4.36 17.81 -6.06
N PRO A 284 -4.29 19.14 -6.36
CA PRO A 284 -4.51 19.67 -7.70
C PRO A 284 -3.50 19.10 -8.71
N ASN A 285 -3.90 19.00 -9.96
CA ASN A 285 -3.04 18.46 -11.01
C ASN A 285 -1.77 19.30 -11.23
N ILE A 286 -1.82 20.61 -11.01
CA ILE A 286 -0.65 21.50 -11.11
C ILE A 286 0.48 21.07 -10.15
N CYS A 287 0.15 20.62 -8.93
CA CYS A 287 1.13 20.09 -8.00
C CYS A 287 1.76 18.77 -8.49
N LYS A 288 0.95 17.93 -9.13
CA LYS A 288 1.42 16.66 -9.71
C LYS A 288 2.32 16.88 -10.91
N LYS A 289 1.97 17.83 -11.79
CA LYS A 289 2.79 18.22 -12.94
C LYS A 289 4.14 18.78 -12.48
N MET A 290 4.15 19.70 -11.53
CA MET A 290 5.39 20.22 -10.95
C MET A 290 6.27 19.10 -10.39
N GLN A 291 5.72 18.19 -9.60
CA GLN A 291 6.51 17.07 -9.04
C GLN A 291 7.02 16.13 -10.14
N GLN A 292 6.25 15.91 -11.22
CA GLN A 292 6.68 15.09 -12.35
C GLN A 292 7.86 15.76 -13.08
N ASP A 293 7.76 17.05 -13.41
CA ASP A 293 8.85 17.80 -14.08
C ASP A 293 10.14 17.78 -13.23
N ILE A 294 10.01 17.87 -11.90
CA ILE A 294 11.15 17.75 -10.99
C ILE A 294 11.73 16.34 -10.99
N LEU A 295 10.90 15.28 -11.01
CA LEU A 295 11.38 13.90 -11.13
C LEU A 295 12.09 13.69 -12.47
N ASP A 296 11.66 14.32 -13.56
CA ASP A 296 12.34 14.25 -14.84
C ASP A 296 13.75 14.87 -14.79
N ILE A 297 13.93 15.95 -13.99
CA ILE A 297 15.27 16.48 -13.68
C ILE A 297 16.06 15.47 -12.83
N TYR A 298 15.45 14.90 -11.79
CA TYR A 298 16.08 13.92 -10.91
C TYR A 298 16.44 12.60 -11.61
N SER A 299 15.86 12.30 -12.78
CA SER A 299 16.26 11.15 -13.57
C SER A 299 17.74 11.19 -14.02
N LYS A 300 18.35 12.39 -14.00
CA LYS A 300 19.74 12.64 -14.35
C LYS A 300 20.70 12.51 -13.15
N VAL A 301 20.17 12.31 -11.95
CA VAL A 301 20.95 12.16 -10.72
C VAL A 301 21.45 10.72 -10.61
N GLU A 302 22.77 10.54 -10.65
CA GLU A 302 23.40 9.23 -10.48
C GLU A 302 23.76 8.96 -9.03
N HIS A 303 24.28 9.97 -8.31
CA HIS A 303 24.73 9.89 -6.92
C HIS A 303 24.08 10.98 -6.06
N ILE A 304 24.03 10.76 -4.73
CA ILE A 304 23.50 11.75 -3.77
C ILE A 304 24.16 13.12 -3.94
N SER A 305 25.46 13.16 -4.18
CA SER A 305 26.22 14.40 -4.39
C SER A 305 25.74 15.22 -5.60
N ASP A 306 25.12 14.56 -6.58
CA ASP A 306 24.69 15.21 -7.82
C ASP A 306 23.42 16.06 -7.64
N PHE A 307 22.61 15.80 -6.61
CA PHE A 307 21.43 16.64 -6.33
C PHE A 307 21.76 18.13 -6.32
N ARG A 308 22.96 18.51 -5.80
CA ARG A 308 23.43 19.91 -5.77
C ARG A 308 23.45 20.58 -7.14
N LYS A 309 23.85 19.84 -8.16
CA LYS A 309 23.98 20.36 -9.53
C LYS A 309 22.63 20.84 -10.08
N TYR A 310 21.54 20.23 -9.64
CA TYR A 310 20.20 20.47 -10.15
C TYR A 310 19.34 21.36 -9.24
N TYR A 311 19.87 21.90 -8.15
CA TYR A 311 19.09 22.72 -7.23
C TYR A 311 18.41 23.91 -7.91
N ASN A 312 19.15 24.68 -8.70
CA ASN A 312 18.61 25.85 -9.40
C ASN A 312 17.56 25.47 -10.44
N ASP A 313 17.75 24.38 -11.16
CA ASP A 313 16.79 23.90 -12.16
C ASP A 313 15.48 23.45 -11.50
N VAL A 314 15.58 22.72 -10.40
CA VAL A 314 14.44 22.24 -9.63
C VAL A 314 13.69 23.41 -8.98
N LYS A 315 14.42 24.40 -8.41
CA LYS A 315 13.85 25.61 -7.84
C LYS A 315 13.15 26.45 -8.91
N HIS A 316 13.75 26.58 -10.08
CA HIS A 316 13.14 27.29 -11.21
C HIS A 316 11.80 26.68 -11.64
N VAL A 317 11.70 25.35 -11.69
CA VAL A 317 10.42 24.67 -11.96
C VAL A 317 9.35 25.10 -10.96
N TYR A 318 9.66 25.07 -9.65
CA TYR A 318 8.72 25.51 -8.62
C TYR A 318 8.28 26.98 -8.80
N GLU A 319 9.24 27.89 -9.05
CA GLU A 319 8.97 29.32 -9.25
C GLU A 319 8.07 29.56 -10.48
N VAL A 320 8.29 28.86 -11.57
CA VAL A 320 7.45 28.94 -12.78
C VAL A 320 6.00 28.53 -12.44
N TYR A 321 5.80 27.41 -11.77
CA TYR A 321 4.46 26.94 -11.40
C TYR A 321 3.78 27.87 -10.38
N LEU A 322 4.54 28.44 -9.43
CA LEU A 322 4.02 29.42 -8.46
C LEU A 322 3.57 30.70 -9.18
N ASN A 323 4.39 31.22 -10.09
CA ASN A 323 4.07 32.42 -10.86
C ASN A 323 2.83 32.25 -11.74
N ARG A 324 2.66 31.05 -12.37
CA ARG A 324 1.43 30.73 -13.11
C ARG A 324 0.19 30.82 -12.22
N ILE A 325 0.23 30.30 -10.98
CA ILE A 325 -0.88 30.40 -10.03
C ILE A 325 -1.15 31.87 -9.65
N ILE A 326 -0.11 32.66 -9.37
CA ILE A 326 -0.23 34.02 -8.91
C ILE A 326 -0.78 34.90 -10.04
N ASN A 327 -0.29 34.75 -11.27
CA ASN A 327 -0.66 35.58 -12.41
C ASN A 327 -2.02 35.19 -13.03
N GLY A 328 -2.51 33.98 -12.75
CA GLY A 328 -3.74 33.47 -13.33
C GLY A 328 -3.55 32.76 -14.67
N ASP A 329 -2.31 32.42 -15.02
CA ASP A 329 -1.94 31.70 -16.23
C ASP A 329 -1.95 30.18 -15.99
N VAL A 330 -3.13 29.67 -15.68
CA VAL A 330 -3.35 28.23 -15.36
C VAL A 330 -4.61 27.73 -16.05
N ASP A 331 -4.51 26.54 -16.62
CA ASP A 331 -5.67 25.84 -17.17
C ASP A 331 -6.58 25.32 -16.07
N ASP A 332 -7.88 25.25 -16.33
CA ASP A 332 -8.86 24.67 -15.42
C ASP A 332 -8.48 23.24 -15.01
N SER A 333 -8.01 22.44 -15.96
CA SER A 333 -7.55 21.06 -15.70
C SER A 333 -6.36 20.97 -14.73
N ASP A 334 -5.55 22.01 -14.60
CA ASP A 334 -4.40 22.09 -13.70
C ASP A 334 -4.83 22.31 -12.24
N LEU A 335 -5.90 23.04 -12.04
CA LEU A 335 -6.44 23.36 -10.71
C LEU A 335 -7.45 22.34 -10.21
N MET A 336 -7.93 21.47 -11.08
CA MET A 336 -8.91 20.44 -10.74
C MET A 336 -8.40 19.48 -9.69
N ILE A 337 -9.26 19.19 -8.70
CA ILE A 337 -9.04 18.19 -7.65
C ILE A 337 -10.07 17.09 -7.83
N ASP A 338 -9.58 15.87 -7.96
CA ASP A 338 -10.40 14.68 -8.12
C ASP A 338 -10.51 13.92 -6.81
N MET A 339 -11.70 13.53 -6.42
CA MET A 339 -11.90 12.67 -5.26
C MET A 339 -13.03 11.69 -5.47
N VAL A 340 -13.06 10.63 -4.66
CA VAL A 340 -14.16 9.70 -4.60
C VAL A 340 -15.03 10.03 -3.40
N ALA A 341 -16.33 10.17 -3.59
CA ALA A 341 -17.31 10.25 -2.51
C ALA A 341 -17.35 8.91 -1.77
N THR A 342 -16.87 8.86 -0.54
CA THR A 342 -16.82 7.59 0.23
C THR A 342 -18.09 7.31 1.01
N ARG A 343 -18.95 8.30 1.20
CA ARG A 343 -20.24 8.24 1.92
C ARG A 343 -21.13 9.41 1.49
N TRP A 344 -22.39 9.37 1.87
CA TRP A 344 -23.30 10.49 1.67
C TRP A 344 -22.86 11.73 2.45
N PRO A 345 -23.18 12.96 1.98
CA PRO A 345 -22.73 14.23 2.60
C PRO A 345 -23.06 14.34 4.09
N GLU A 346 -24.24 13.89 4.50
CA GLU A 346 -24.74 13.95 5.88
C GLU A 346 -23.91 13.09 6.87
N TYR A 347 -23.19 12.08 6.39
CA TYR A 347 -22.34 11.23 7.22
C TYR A 347 -20.92 11.77 7.40
N TYR A 348 -20.57 12.92 6.80
CA TYR A 348 -19.30 13.60 7.08
C TYR A 348 -19.41 14.46 8.33
N LYS A 349 -18.73 14.06 9.42
CA LYS A 349 -18.76 14.77 10.70
C LYS A 349 -18.10 16.14 10.64
N VAL A 350 -17.10 16.34 9.76
CA VAL A 350 -16.33 17.58 9.63
C VAL A 350 -16.79 18.32 8.39
N ASN A 351 -17.06 19.63 8.53
CA ASN A 351 -17.38 20.50 7.41
C ASN A 351 -16.09 20.86 6.63
N SER A 352 -15.63 19.93 5.81
CA SER A 352 -14.42 20.02 5.01
C SER A 352 -14.74 20.43 3.56
N ILE A 353 -13.73 20.91 2.84
CA ILE A 353 -13.81 21.16 1.38
C ILE A 353 -14.34 19.91 0.66
N ARG A 354 -13.93 18.71 1.10
CA ARG A 354 -14.42 17.42 0.57
C ARG A 354 -15.94 17.29 0.70
N LYS A 355 -16.49 17.53 1.88
CA LYS A 355 -17.94 17.48 2.12
C LYS A 355 -18.68 18.42 1.21
N ARG A 356 -18.22 19.70 1.14
CA ARG A 356 -18.84 20.74 0.32
C ARG A 356 -18.79 20.45 -1.18
N ALA A 357 -17.69 19.84 -1.67
CA ALA A 357 -17.58 19.42 -3.06
C ALA A 357 -18.62 18.34 -3.39
N ILE A 358 -18.85 17.37 -2.49
CA ILE A 358 -19.87 16.33 -2.68
C ILE A 358 -21.28 16.93 -2.60
N GLU A 359 -21.54 17.85 -1.67
CA GLU A 359 -22.82 18.57 -1.56
C GLU A 359 -23.12 19.38 -2.83
N SER A 360 -22.10 20.05 -3.41
CA SER A 360 -22.24 20.81 -4.64
C SER A 360 -22.53 19.91 -5.85
N ALA A 361 -22.02 18.70 -5.85
CA ALA A 361 -22.25 17.72 -6.92
C ALA A 361 -23.65 17.07 -6.91
N ARG A 362 -24.56 17.50 -6.08
CA ARG A 362 -26.00 17.13 -5.88
C ARG A 362 -26.41 15.68 -6.18
N THR A 363 -25.80 15.02 -7.16
CA THR A 363 -26.11 13.67 -7.63
C THR A 363 -25.04 12.64 -7.29
N ALA A 364 -23.99 13.03 -6.54
CA ALA A 364 -22.89 12.12 -6.22
C ALA A 364 -23.29 11.06 -5.18
N ASN A 365 -23.25 9.81 -5.59
CA ASN A 365 -23.45 8.66 -4.73
C ASN A 365 -22.10 8.21 -4.11
N PRO A 366 -22.11 7.49 -2.99
CA PRO A 366 -20.91 6.82 -2.50
C PRO A 366 -20.30 5.92 -3.59
N GLY A 367 -19.02 6.15 -3.90
CA GLY A 367 -18.29 5.50 -4.98
C GLY A 367 -18.09 6.39 -6.23
N ASP A 368 -18.86 7.45 -6.40
CA ASP A 368 -18.72 8.35 -7.53
C ASP A 368 -17.48 9.24 -7.40
N LYS A 369 -16.87 9.54 -8.57
CA LYS A 369 -15.79 10.50 -8.67
C LYS A 369 -16.38 11.89 -8.79
N VAL A 370 -15.93 12.81 -7.93
CA VAL A 370 -16.27 14.22 -7.94
C VAL A 370 -15.02 15.03 -8.25
N SER A 371 -15.09 15.86 -9.27
CA SER A 371 -14.04 16.82 -9.66
C SER A 371 -14.48 18.23 -9.31
N PHE A 372 -13.62 19.02 -8.72
CA PHE A 372 -13.98 20.37 -8.24
C PHE A 372 -12.79 21.33 -8.18
N PHE A 373 -13.10 22.59 -8.11
CA PHE A 373 -12.17 23.71 -7.90
C PHE A 373 -12.45 24.39 -6.56
N VAL A 374 -11.40 24.93 -5.92
CA VAL A 374 -11.55 25.76 -4.72
C VAL A 374 -11.54 27.20 -5.12
N VAL A 375 -12.70 27.86 -4.97
CA VAL A 375 -12.88 29.31 -5.29
C VAL A 375 -12.57 30.18 -4.07
N SER A 376 -12.89 29.70 -2.87
CA SER A 376 -12.53 30.34 -1.62
C SER A 376 -12.45 29.31 -0.50
N GLU A 377 -11.26 29.10 0.04
CA GLU A 377 -11.08 28.19 1.18
C GLU A 377 -11.76 28.75 2.44
N ARG A 378 -11.68 30.07 2.65
CA ARG A 378 -12.23 30.74 3.84
C ARG A 378 -13.75 30.59 3.94
N SER A 379 -14.48 30.80 2.86
CA SER A 379 -15.93 30.57 2.80
C SER A 379 -16.27 29.10 2.52
N GLY A 380 -15.25 28.31 2.08
CA GLY A 380 -15.39 26.93 1.64
C GLY A 380 -16.16 26.79 0.33
N PHE A 381 -16.19 27.84 -0.47
CA PHE A 381 -16.88 27.80 -1.77
C PHE A 381 -16.06 26.99 -2.77
N VAL A 382 -16.70 25.98 -3.36
CA VAL A 382 -16.15 25.12 -4.40
C VAL A 382 -17.05 25.17 -5.64
N ASN A 383 -16.46 25.04 -6.83
CA ASN A 383 -17.19 24.94 -8.08
C ASN A 383 -16.88 23.60 -8.76
N ILE A 384 -17.88 23.00 -9.39
CA ILE A 384 -17.79 21.71 -10.08
C ILE A 384 -17.93 21.84 -11.61
N GLU A 385 -18.32 23.00 -12.14
CA GLU A 385 -18.63 23.18 -13.56
C GLU A 385 -17.49 23.84 -14.33
N ASN A 386 -17.12 25.05 -13.95
CA ASN A 386 -16.00 25.80 -14.56
C ASN A 386 -15.46 26.87 -13.61
N LEU A 387 -14.26 27.37 -13.89
CA LEU A 387 -13.58 28.32 -13.01
C LEU A 387 -14.02 29.78 -13.20
N GLU A 388 -14.50 30.17 -14.37
CA GLU A 388 -14.75 31.57 -14.72
C GLU A 388 -13.65 32.55 -14.24
N ASN A 389 -12.38 32.09 -14.30
CA ASN A 389 -11.18 32.79 -13.80
C ASN A 389 -11.18 33.14 -12.29
N ARG A 390 -12.02 32.49 -11.48
CA ARG A 390 -12.10 32.73 -10.03
C ARG A 390 -11.68 31.48 -9.24
N TYR A 391 -10.47 31.50 -8.73
CA TYR A 391 -9.96 30.47 -7.81
C TYR A 391 -9.17 31.09 -6.65
N ASP A 392 -9.06 30.37 -5.54
CA ASP A 392 -8.30 30.81 -4.37
C ASP A 392 -6.79 30.62 -4.61
N LYS A 393 -6.13 31.67 -5.11
CA LYS A 393 -4.68 31.68 -5.39
C LYS A 393 -3.88 31.28 -4.15
N GLY A 394 -4.26 31.74 -2.96
CA GLY A 394 -3.61 31.42 -1.71
C GLY A 394 -3.69 29.94 -1.35
N TYR A 395 -4.87 29.33 -1.55
CA TYR A 395 -5.06 27.89 -1.35
C TYR A 395 -4.15 27.07 -2.27
N TYR A 396 -4.16 27.38 -3.58
CA TYR A 396 -3.35 26.63 -4.56
C TYR A 396 -1.85 26.85 -4.36
N ALA A 397 -1.42 28.05 -4.00
CA ALA A 397 -0.01 28.34 -3.65
C ALA A 397 0.44 27.54 -2.42
N ARG A 398 -0.39 27.44 -1.38
CA ARG A 398 -0.07 26.58 -0.21
C ARG A 398 0.01 25.09 -0.57
N LYS A 399 -0.89 24.60 -1.44
CA LYS A 399 -0.84 23.22 -1.94
C LYS A 399 0.43 22.96 -2.75
N LEU A 400 0.81 23.89 -3.61
CA LEU A 400 2.04 23.83 -4.39
C LEU A 400 3.28 23.82 -3.48
N ARG A 401 3.33 24.69 -2.46
CA ARG A 401 4.39 24.74 -1.46
C ARG A 401 4.53 23.39 -0.73
N THR A 402 3.43 22.80 -0.29
CA THR A 402 3.47 21.46 0.35
C THR A 402 4.07 20.39 -0.58
N ALA A 403 3.70 20.42 -1.85
CA ALA A 403 4.26 19.50 -2.85
C ALA A 403 5.76 19.78 -3.11
N TRP A 404 6.17 21.05 -3.10
CA TRP A 404 7.56 21.47 -3.20
C TRP A 404 8.37 21.00 -2.00
N GLU A 405 7.93 21.25 -0.77
CA GLU A 405 8.62 20.81 0.46
C GLU A 405 8.87 19.31 0.47
N THR A 406 7.94 18.53 -0.08
CA THR A 406 8.07 17.07 -0.21
C THR A 406 9.16 16.69 -1.22
N ILE A 407 9.12 17.24 -2.44
CA ILE A 407 10.01 16.81 -3.52
C ILE A 407 11.42 17.43 -3.41
N SER A 408 11.53 18.60 -2.77
CA SER A 408 12.80 19.27 -2.52
C SER A 408 13.56 18.77 -1.27
N TYR A 409 12.97 17.82 -0.53
CA TYR A 409 13.56 17.28 0.68
C TYR A 409 15.03 16.81 0.54
N PRO A 410 15.49 16.25 -0.60
CA PRO A 410 16.91 15.93 -0.79
C PRO A 410 17.87 17.09 -0.51
N PHE A 411 17.46 18.31 -0.76
CA PHE A 411 18.31 19.48 -0.55
C PHE A 411 18.49 19.87 0.92
N SER A 412 17.64 19.35 1.83
CA SER A 412 17.81 19.56 3.27
C SER A 412 19.07 18.91 3.85
N PHE A 413 19.67 17.96 3.11
CA PHE A 413 20.94 17.30 3.46
C PHE A 413 22.18 18.00 2.89
N LEU A 414 22.00 19.12 2.15
CA LEU A 414 23.13 19.91 1.68
C LEU A 414 23.79 20.66 2.84
N PRO A 415 25.15 20.84 2.85
CA PRO A 415 25.82 21.61 3.89
C PRO A 415 25.27 23.02 4.01
N ILE A 416 25.34 23.58 5.23
CA ILE A 416 24.78 24.86 5.70
C ILE A 416 25.06 26.09 4.81
N ILE A 417 26.09 26.05 3.97
CA ILE A 417 26.45 27.16 3.04
C ILE A 417 25.28 27.48 2.04
N TYR A 418 24.45 26.49 1.70
CA TYR A 418 23.29 26.70 0.82
C TYR A 418 21.99 26.97 1.58
N GLN A 419 21.90 26.61 2.86
CA GLN A 419 20.74 26.92 3.70
C GLN A 419 20.59 28.42 3.98
N LYS A 420 21.71 29.17 4.02
CA LYS A 420 21.68 30.63 4.25
C LYS A 420 20.94 31.37 3.15
N ASN A 421 21.03 30.91 1.89
CA ASN A 421 20.30 31.49 0.77
C ASN A 421 18.82 31.04 0.71
N MET A 422 18.43 29.96 1.40
CA MET A 422 17.02 29.55 1.48
C MET A 422 16.21 30.35 2.51
N MET A 423 16.84 30.79 3.62
CA MET A 423 16.17 31.55 4.68
C MET A 423 15.99 33.05 4.35
N GLU A 424 16.82 33.62 3.47
CA GLU A 424 16.73 35.05 3.08
C GLU A 424 15.54 35.36 2.14
N TYR A 425 14.91 34.36 1.53
CA TYR A 425 13.77 34.55 0.62
C TYR A 425 12.39 34.24 1.24
N ASP A 426 12.35 33.70 2.46
CA ASP A 426 11.08 33.40 3.16
C ASP A 426 10.57 34.58 4.03
N THR A 427 11.23 35.73 4.01
CA THR A 427 10.88 36.91 4.84
C THR A 427 10.44 38.15 4.05
N ASN A 428 10.08 38.01 2.76
CA ASN A 428 9.48 39.10 1.99
C ASN A 428 8.09 38.73 1.44
#